data_6395af8e5ec9aa4079e10c7dabb668fc
#
_entry.id   6395af8e5ec9aa4079e10c7dabb668fc
#
_cell.length_a   1.000
_cell.length_b   1.000
_cell.length_c   1.000
_cell.angle_alpha   90.00
_cell.angle_beta   90.00
_cell.angle_gamma   90.00
#
_symmetry.space_group_name_H-M   'P 1'
#
loop_
_entity.id
_entity.type
_entity.pdbx_description
1 polymer ?
#
loop_
_entity_poly.entity_id
_entity_poly.type
_entity_poly.pdbx_seq_one_letter_code
_entity_poly.pdbx_strand_id
1 'polypeptide(L)'
;MEKIKKCIANLKVEGKLKVYQMTVLVMTLFLVLVALISTLVIRSNIEKITEVWSPALEDLQELETMTAKYRIKQYQHLVESDDAVMTSCEEEIQKLESQIQDTDAKLEAIMSANSKAQKGQDDYEVANAAWEKYRAASDEILKLSRENKQQEAAKLMTGEVYEVYKAFTEKLTILRDEFQVELDQAKTMANVCTIIIFVVIVAAG
;
A
#
# COMPACT_ATOMS: atom_id res chain seq x y z
N MET A 1 19.61 -25.35 39.51
CA MET A 1 18.34 -26.07 39.63
C MET A 1 18.29 -27.01 40.85
N GLU A 2 19.34 -27.77 41.15
CA GLU A 2 19.35 -28.71 42.31
C GLU A 2 19.20 -28.04 43.69
N LYS A 3 19.81 -26.85 43.91
CA LYS A 3 19.67 -26.11 45.17
C LYS A 3 18.23 -25.67 45.45
N ILE A 4 17.48 -25.24 44.39
CA ILE A 4 16.07 -24.82 44.52
C ILE A 4 15.19 -26.03 44.81
N LYS A 5 15.42 -27.16 44.11
CA LYS A 5 14.70 -28.45 44.39
C LYS A 5 14.91 -28.92 45.84
N LYS A 6 16.15 -28.83 46.36
CA LYS A 6 16.47 -29.22 47.75
C LYS A 6 15.83 -28.29 48.79
N CYS A 7 15.74 -26.97 48.47
CA CYS A 7 15.12 -25.99 49.36
C CYS A 7 13.59 -26.23 49.45
N ILE A 8 12.93 -26.50 48.33
CA ILE A 8 11.48 -26.76 48.27
C ILE A 8 11.15 -28.15 48.93
N ALA A 9 12.02 -29.13 48.75
CA ALA A 9 11.83 -30.46 49.35
C ALA A 9 11.74 -30.44 50.88
N ASN A 10 12.49 -29.51 51.54
CA ASN A 10 12.58 -29.40 53.01
C ASN A 10 11.50 -28.49 53.64
N LEU A 11 10.60 -27.89 52.84
CA LEU A 11 9.49 -27.08 53.35
C LEU A 11 8.38 -27.95 53.93
N LYS A 12 7.72 -27.47 54.99
CA LYS A 12 6.47 -28.07 55.50
C LYS A 12 5.39 -27.94 54.39
N VAL A 13 4.36 -28.79 54.45
CA VAL A 13 3.27 -28.87 53.47
C VAL A 13 2.69 -27.48 53.12
N GLU A 14 2.49 -26.65 54.14
CA GLU A 14 1.99 -25.29 53.99
C GLU A 14 2.94 -24.37 53.16
N GLY A 15 4.25 -24.50 53.37
CA GLY A 15 5.27 -23.79 52.56
C GLY A 15 5.32 -24.23 51.12
N LYS A 16 5.16 -25.55 50.86
CA LYS A 16 5.07 -26.07 49.49
C LYS A 16 3.84 -25.55 48.76
N LEU A 17 2.69 -25.44 49.43
CA LEU A 17 1.45 -24.93 48.89
C LEU A 17 1.58 -23.45 48.52
N LYS A 18 2.21 -22.62 49.39
CA LYS A 18 2.47 -21.21 49.13
C LYS A 18 3.40 -21.01 47.92
N VAL A 19 4.46 -21.81 47.80
CA VAL A 19 5.36 -21.75 46.64
C VAL A 19 4.62 -22.11 45.35
N TYR A 20 3.78 -23.15 45.38
CA TYR A 20 2.96 -23.53 44.21
C TYR A 20 1.99 -22.39 43.82
N GLN A 21 1.24 -21.84 44.77
CA GLN A 21 0.34 -20.70 44.52
C GLN A 21 1.05 -19.48 43.92
N MET A 22 2.22 -19.15 44.46
CA MET A 22 3.04 -18.02 43.94
C MET A 22 3.54 -18.34 42.53
N THR A 23 3.95 -19.55 42.24
CA THR A 23 4.39 -19.96 40.90
C THR A 23 3.24 -19.84 39.88
N VAL A 24 2.05 -20.34 40.24
CA VAL A 24 0.86 -20.23 39.39
C VAL A 24 0.50 -18.77 39.16
N LEU A 25 0.51 -17.95 40.22
CA LEU A 25 0.22 -16.51 40.10
C LEU A 25 1.18 -15.80 39.14
N VAL A 26 2.50 -16.04 39.29
CA VAL A 26 3.52 -15.45 38.42
C VAL A 26 3.34 -15.90 36.96
N MET A 27 3.09 -17.18 36.73
CA MET A 27 2.83 -17.72 35.40
C MET A 27 1.58 -17.10 34.77
N THR A 28 0.48 -16.99 35.53
CA THR A 28 -0.76 -16.37 35.05
C THR A 28 -0.54 -14.90 34.68
N LEU A 29 0.16 -14.14 35.54
CA LEU A 29 0.49 -12.74 35.24
C LEU A 29 1.36 -12.61 33.97
N PHE A 30 2.32 -13.50 33.79
CA PHE A 30 3.14 -13.53 32.58
C PHE A 30 2.29 -13.81 31.32
N LEU A 31 1.39 -14.81 31.36
CA LEU A 31 0.49 -15.13 30.24
C LEU A 31 -0.44 -13.96 29.91
N VAL A 32 -0.99 -13.28 30.93
CA VAL A 32 -1.82 -12.08 30.74
C VAL A 32 -1.02 -10.96 30.06
N LEU A 33 0.23 -10.73 30.49
CA LEU A 33 1.09 -9.71 29.89
C LEU A 33 1.38 -10.01 28.41
N VAL A 34 1.70 -11.26 28.08
CA VAL A 34 1.92 -11.69 26.69
C VAL A 34 0.66 -11.47 25.84
N ALA A 35 -0.51 -11.84 26.36
CA ALA A 35 -1.79 -11.64 25.66
C ALA A 35 -2.08 -10.13 25.40
N LEU A 36 -1.82 -9.27 26.40
CA LEU A 36 -2.00 -7.82 26.25
C LEU A 36 -1.07 -7.24 25.18
N ILE A 37 0.22 -7.58 25.22
CA ILE A 37 1.20 -7.11 24.23
C ILE A 37 0.78 -7.58 22.84
N SER A 38 0.44 -8.87 22.68
CA SER A 38 -0.01 -9.41 21.39
C SER A 38 -1.25 -8.68 20.85
N THR A 39 -2.22 -8.37 21.71
CA THR A 39 -3.42 -7.62 21.32
C THR A 39 -3.09 -6.20 20.84
N LEU A 40 -2.17 -5.49 21.49
CA LEU A 40 -1.72 -4.17 21.06
C LEU A 40 -1.00 -4.21 19.70
N VAL A 41 -0.17 -5.23 19.48
CA VAL A 41 0.52 -5.45 18.20
C VAL A 41 -0.48 -5.75 17.09
N ILE A 42 -1.46 -6.61 17.33
CA ILE A 42 -2.53 -6.92 16.37
C ILE A 42 -3.27 -5.64 15.98
N ARG A 43 -3.72 -4.87 16.97
CA ARG A 43 -4.45 -3.61 16.73
C ARG A 43 -3.63 -2.65 15.85
N SER A 44 -2.37 -2.42 16.19
CA SER A 44 -1.48 -1.55 15.42
C SER A 44 -1.26 -2.04 13.98
N ASN A 45 -1.17 -3.35 13.76
CA ASN A 45 -1.01 -3.86 12.40
C ASN A 45 -2.32 -3.82 11.60
N ILE A 46 -3.48 -4.08 12.23
CA ILE A 46 -4.79 -3.91 11.56
C ILE A 46 -4.97 -2.46 11.12
N GLU A 47 -4.66 -1.48 11.97
CA GLU A 47 -4.73 -0.06 11.65
C GLU A 47 -3.85 0.28 10.43
N LYS A 48 -2.60 -0.20 10.38
CA LYS A 48 -1.73 -0.03 9.21
C LYS A 48 -2.30 -0.68 7.94
N ILE A 49 -2.90 -1.86 8.05
CA ILE A 49 -3.52 -2.55 6.92
C ILE A 49 -4.69 -1.73 6.37
N THR A 50 -5.58 -1.26 7.25
CA THR A 50 -6.86 -0.64 6.86
C THR A 50 -6.73 0.83 6.52
N GLU A 51 -5.80 1.55 7.12
CA GLU A 51 -5.70 3.01 6.98
C GLU A 51 -4.52 3.46 6.11
N VAL A 52 -3.57 2.55 5.83
CA VAL A 52 -2.37 2.90 5.08
C VAL A 52 -2.21 2.02 3.84
N TRP A 53 -1.90 0.72 4.04
CA TRP A 53 -1.44 -0.10 2.93
C TRP A 53 -2.53 -0.49 1.94
N SER A 54 -3.73 -0.84 2.42
CA SER A 54 -4.83 -1.19 1.52
C SER A 54 -5.33 0.00 0.72
N PRO A 55 -5.59 1.18 1.31
CA PRO A 55 -5.94 2.37 0.54
C PRO A 55 -4.85 2.82 -0.43
N ALA A 56 -3.57 2.81 -0.01
CA ALA A 56 -2.48 3.20 -0.89
C ALA A 56 -2.33 2.27 -2.12
N LEU A 57 -2.52 0.97 -1.93
CA LEU A 57 -2.51 0.00 -3.04
C LEU A 57 -3.73 0.17 -3.96
N GLU A 58 -4.90 0.51 -3.41
CA GLU A 58 -6.10 0.82 -4.19
C GLU A 58 -5.90 2.09 -5.02
N ASP A 59 -5.39 3.16 -4.43
CA ASP A 59 -5.09 4.41 -5.12
C ASP A 59 -4.04 4.21 -6.24
N LEU A 60 -2.97 3.43 -6.00
CA LEU A 60 -1.99 3.08 -7.03
C LEU A 60 -2.62 2.31 -8.20
N GLN A 61 -3.50 1.33 -7.92
CA GLN A 61 -4.21 0.57 -8.94
C GLN A 61 -5.20 1.46 -9.72
N GLU A 62 -5.85 2.40 -9.05
CA GLU A 62 -6.69 3.41 -9.71
C GLU A 62 -5.87 4.29 -10.65
N LEU A 63 -4.72 4.81 -10.22
CA LEU A 63 -3.81 5.60 -11.05
C LEU A 63 -3.35 4.83 -12.30
N GLU A 64 -2.91 3.57 -12.13
CA GLU A 64 -2.56 2.71 -13.26
C GLU A 64 -3.71 2.55 -14.26
N THR A 65 -4.92 2.34 -13.74
CA THR A 65 -6.13 2.14 -14.56
C THR A 65 -6.55 3.41 -15.29
N MET A 66 -6.58 4.54 -14.60
CA MET A 66 -7.01 5.82 -15.17
C MET A 66 -6.02 6.36 -16.19
N THR A 67 -4.72 6.24 -15.92
CA THR A 67 -3.67 6.66 -16.88
C THR A 67 -3.63 5.78 -18.12
N ALA A 68 -3.91 4.49 -17.99
CA ALA A 68 -4.10 3.61 -19.15
C ALA A 68 -5.34 3.99 -19.99
N LYS A 69 -6.48 4.29 -19.34
CA LYS A 69 -7.69 4.78 -20.02
C LYS A 69 -7.44 6.11 -20.72
N TYR A 70 -6.72 7.03 -20.07
CA TYR A 70 -6.31 8.31 -20.64
C TYR A 70 -5.56 8.08 -21.97
N ARG A 71 -4.57 7.21 -21.96
CA ARG A 71 -3.81 6.85 -23.16
C ARG A 71 -4.68 6.19 -24.25
N ILE A 72 -5.62 5.33 -23.87
CA ILE A 72 -6.58 4.73 -24.81
C ILE A 72 -7.44 5.81 -25.49
N LYS A 73 -7.89 6.82 -24.73
CA LYS A 73 -8.69 7.93 -25.28
C LYS A 73 -7.87 8.79 -26.26
N GLN A 74 -6.58 8.98 -26.00
CA GLN A 74 -5.68 9.64 -26.95
C GLN A 74 -5.55 8.84 -28.26
N TYR A 75 -5.39 7.51 -28.17
CA TYR A 75 -5.37 6.67 -29.38
C TYR A 75 -6.69 6.72 -30.14
N GLN A 76 -7.82 6.68 -29.41
CA GLN A 76 -9.14 6.80 -30.01
C GLN A 76 -9.28 8.14 -30.75
N HIS A 77 -8.92 9.26 -30.11
CA HIS A 77 -8.93 10.59 -30.71
C HIS A 77 -8.03 10.65 -31.97
N LEU A 78 -6.86 9.99 -31.94
CA LEU A 78 -5.89 10.00 -33.04
C LEU A 78 -6.40 9.27 -34.29
N VAL A 79 -7.17 8.20 -34.13
CA VAL A 79 -7.68 7.40 -35.28
C VAL A 79 -9.06 7.82 -35.73
N GLU A 80 -9.71 8.76 -35.02
CA GLU A 80 -11.05 9.23 -35.30
C GLU A 80 -11.03 10.35 -36.33
N SER A 81 -12.08 10.47 -37.11
CA SER A 81 -12.31 11.56 -38.08
C SER A 81 -13.60 12.34 -37.83
N ASP A 82 -14.46 11.86 -36.95
CA ASP A 82 -15.68 12.53 -36.53
C ASP A 82 -15.39 13.54 -35.41
N ASP A 83 -15.68 14.78 -35.67
CA ASP A 83 -15.42 15.91 -34.75
C ASP A 83 -16.17 15.77 -33.42
N ALA A 84 -17.40 15.19 -33.43
CA ALA A 84 -18.15 14.99 -32.21
C ALA A 84 -17.55 13.90 -31.33
N VAL A 85 -17.03 12.81 -31.95
CA VAL A 85 -16.35 11.74 -31.24
C VAL A 85 -15.00 12.23 -30.71
N MET A 86 -14.24 13.00 -31.46
CA MET A 86 -13.00 13.61 -31.00
C MET A 86 -13.25 14.51 -29.79
N THR A 87 -14.29 15.36 -29.82
CA THR A 87 -14.67 16.22 -28.70
C THR A 87 -15.05 15.38 -27.47
N SER A 88 -15.81 14.30 -27.65
CA SER A 88 -16.14 13.38 -26.56
C SER A 88 -14.89 12.72 -25.93
N CYS A 89 -13.88 12.38 -26.75
CA CYS A 89 -12.61 11.85 -26.23
C CYS A 89 -11.87 12.89 -25.37
N GLU A 90 -11.86 14.17 -25.82
CA GLU A 90 -11.24 15.28 -25.07
C GLU A 90 -11.94 15.51 -23.72
N GLU A 91 -13.28 15.50 -23.70
CA GLU A 91 -14.06 15.61 -22.46
C GLU A 91 -13.76 14.45 -21.48
N GLU A 92 -13.66 13.22 -22.00
CA GLU A 92 -13.29 12.08 -21.17
C GLU A 92 -11.84 12.16 -20.66
N ILE A 93 -10.90 12.66 -21.47
CA ILE A 93 -9.52 12.92 -21.08
C ILE A 93 -9.47 13.92 -19.92
N GLN A 94 -10.17 15.06 -20.03
CA GLN A 94 -10.24 16.07 -18.96
C GLN A 94 -10.83 15.51 -17.67
N LYS A 95 -11.88 14.67 -17.78
CA LYS A 95 -12.46 13.98 -16.62
C LYS A 95 -11.46 13.04 -15.96
N LEU A 96 -10.71 12.27 -16.75
CA LEU A 96 -9.68 11.37 -16.25
C LEU A 96 -8.55 12.15 -15.57
N GLU A 97 -8.13 13.30 -16.11
CA GLU A 97 -7.14 14.17 -15.48
C GLU A 97 -7.56 14.60 -14.08
N SER A 98 -8.81 15.07 -13.92
CA SER A 98 -9.34 15.45 -12.60
C SER A 98 -9.34 14.26 -11.64
N GLN A 99 -9.77 13.08 -12.09
CA GLN A 99 -9.78 11.88 -11.27
C GLN A 99 -8.36 11.42 -10.86
N ILE A 100 -7.41 11.47 -11.80
CA ILE A 100 -6.00 11.18 -11.53
C ILE A 100 -5.44 12.13 -10.47
N GLN A 101 -5.71 13.43 -10.61
CA GLN A 101 -5.25 14.43 -9.65
C GLN A 101 -5.85 14.21 -8.24
N ASP A 102 -7.14 13.87 -8.16
CA ASP A 102 -7.81 13.60 -6.89
C ASP A 102 -7.24 12.34 -6.21
N THR A 103 -6.95 11.28 -6.99
CA THR A 103 -6.37 10.04 -6.46
C THR A 103 -4.91 10.22 -6.07
N ASP A 104 -4.15 10.99 -6.86
CA ASP A 104 -2.77 11.36 -6.56
C ASP A 104 -2.66 12.11 -5.23
N ALA A 105 -3.54 13.09 -5.00
CA ALA A 105 -3.59 13.83 -3.73
C ALA A 105 -3.90 12.94 -2.52
N LYS A 106 -4.75 11.91 -2.67
CA LYS A 106 -5.02 10.93 -1.60
C LYS A 106 -3.79 10.10 -1.29
N LEU A 107 -3.13 9.57 -2.31
CA LEU A 107 -1.91 8.78 -2.16
C LEU A 107 -0.80 9.60 -1.49
N GLU A 108 -0.59 10.85 -1.91
CA GLU A 108 0.37 11.76 -1.30
C GLU A 108 0.05 12.01 0.20
N ALA A 109 -1.23 12.18 0.54
CA ALA A 109 -1.66 12.34 1.94
C ALA A 109 -1.33 11.08 2.78
N ILE A 110 -1.56 9.88 2.27
CA ILE A 110 -1.21 8.63 2.95
C ILE A 110 0.31 8.52 3.13
N MET A 111 1.09 8.83 2.10
CA MET A 111 2.55 8.74 2.13
C MET A 111 3.15 9.76 3.10
N SER A 112 2.68 10.99 3.10
CA SER A 112 3.17 12.05 4.00
C SER A 112 2.83 11.78 5.47
N ALA A 113 1.71 11.14 5.76
CA ALA A 113 1.28 10.79 7.11
C ALA A 113 2.00 9.56 7.69
N ASN A 114 2.67 8.74 6.87
CA ASN A 114 3.25 7.47 7.30
C ASN A 114 4.73 7.35 6.96
N SER A 115 5.59 7.31 8.00
CA SER A 115 7.05 7.25 7.84
C SER A 115 7.57 6.01 7.09
N LYS A 116 6.81 4.91 7.03
CA LYS A 116 7.17 3.73 6.24
C LYS A 116 6.82 3.93 4.76
N ALA A 117 5.70 4.56 4.47
CA ALA A 117 5.32 4.91 3.11
C ALA A 117 6.26 5.98 2.51
N GLN A 118 6.83 6.85 3.35
CA GLN A 118 7.85 7.83 2.92
C GLN A 118 9.10 7.19 2.28
N LYS A 119 9.37 5.91 2.48
CA LYS A 119 10.48 5.24 1.78
C LYS A 119 10.29 5.19 0.26
N GLY A 120 9.05 5.14 -0.20
CA GLY A 120 8.71 5.21 -1.63
C GLY A 120 8.62 6.64 -2.19
N GLN A 121 8.91 7.68 -1.38
CA GLN A 121 8.73 9.08 -1.78
C GLN A 121 9.53 9.45 -3.02
N ASP A 122 10.79 9.03 -3.10
CA ASP A 122 11.66 9.32 -4.25
C ASP A 122 11.10 8.71 -5.55
N ASP A 123 10.61 7.46 -5.49
CA ASP A 123 10.02 6.79 -6.64
C ASP A 123 8.67 7.40 -7.03
N TYR A 124 7.89 7.83 -6.06
CA TYR A 124 6.64 8.54 -6.27
C TYR A 124 6.86 9.91 -6.94
N GLU A 125 7.83 10.70 -6.47
CA GLU A 125 8.17 11.99 -7.08
C GLU A 125 8.66 11.83 -8.53
N VAL A 126 9.44 10.78 -8.81
CA VAL A 126 9.87 10.47 -10.19
C VAL A 126 8.68 10.04 -11.05
N ALA A 127 7.74 9.27 -10.51
CA ALA A 127 6.51 8.90 -11.21
C ALA A 127 5.69 10.15 -11.55
N ASN A 128 5.43 11.03 -10.59
CA ASN A 128 4.67 12.25 -10.79
C ASN A 128 5.33 13.17 -11.81
N ALA A 129 6.64 13.36 -11.74
CA ALA A 129 7.37 14.15 -12.71
C ALA A 129 7.27 13.55 -14.13
N ALA A 130 7.25 12.24 -14.27
CA ALA A 130 7.06 11.57 -15.56
C ALA A 130 5.61 11.72 -16.05
N TRP A 131 4.61 11.61 -15.17
CA TRP A 131 3.22 11.83 -15.50
C TRP A 131 2.97 13.26 -16.00
N GLU A 132 3.49 14.28 -15.32
CA GLU A 132 3.36 15.68 -15.74
C GLU A 132 3.97 15.93 -17.11
N LYS A 133 5.13 15.33 -17.41
CA LYS A 133 5.73 15.39 -18.75
C LYS A 133 4.85 14.71 -19.81
N TYR A 134 4.29 13.57 -19.47
CA TYR A 134 3.36 12.84 -20.35
C TYR A 134 2.12 13.69 -20.64
N ARG A 135 1.50 14.26 -19.62
CA ARG A 135 0.32 15.12 -19.71
C ARG A 135 0.59 16.36 -20.57
N ALA A 136 1.73 17.04 -20.34
CA ALA A 136 2.10 18.20 -21.14
C ALA A 136 2.30 17.88 -22.63
N ALA A 137 2.80 16.69 -22.96
CA ALA A 137 2.93 16.24 -24.35
C ALA A 137 1.59 15.82 -24.97
N SER A 138 0.58 15.50 -24.14
CA SER A 138 -0.76 15.13 -24.57
C SER A 138 -1.44 16.25 -25.37
N ASP A 139 -1.33 17.48 -24.92
CA ASP A 139 -1.94 18.65 -25.59
C ASP A 139 -1.44 18.79 -27.02
N GLU A 140 -0.15 18.56 -27.28
CA GLU A 140 0.40 18.60 -28.63
C GLU A 140 -0.08 17.43 -29.49
N ILE A 141 -0.23 16.23 -28.91
CA ILE A 141 -0.78 15.06 -29.60
C ILE A 141 -2.23 15.32 -30.03
N LEU A 142 -3.08 15.84 -29.14
CA LEU A 142 -4.48 16.13 -29.45
C LEU A 142 -4.58 17.26 -30.50
N LYS A 143 -3.76 18.28 -30.40
CA LYS A 143 -3.68 19.36 -31.38
C LYS A 143 -3.28 18.87 -32.77
N LEU A 144 -2.20 18.08 -32.87
CA LEU A 144 -1.78 17.50 -34.15
C LEU A 144 -2.88 16.61 -34.74
N SER A 145 -3.59 15.86 -33.90
CA SER A 145 -4.73 15.05 -34.34
C SER A 145 -5.85 15.90 -34.88
N ARG A 146 -6.23 17.03 -34.25
CA ARG A 146 -7.20 17.99 -34.75
C ARG A 146 -6.79 18.65 -36.06
N GLU A 147 -5.49 18.89 -36.28
CA GLU A 147 -4.93 19.43 -37.52
C GLU A 147 -4.85 18.39 -38.65
N ASN A 148 -5.40 17.20 -38.50
CA ASN A 148 -5.28 16.05 -39.41
C ASN A 148 -3.83 15.62 -39.69
N LYS A 149 -2.93 15.79 -38.72
CA LYS A 149 -1.51 15.37 -38.75
C LYS A 149 -1.30 14.06 -37.99
N GLN A 150 -2.12 13.05 -38.28
CA GLN A 150 -2.15 11.77 -37.55
C GLN A 150 -0.79 11.05 -37.54
N GLN A 151 0.01 11.15 -38.61
CA GLN A 151 1.33 10.51 -38.64
C GLN A 151 2.30 11.18 -37.66
N GLU A 152 2.26 12.50 -37.55
CA GLU A 152 3.11 13.25 -36.63
C GLU A 152 2.69 13.00 -35.17
N ALA A 153 1.39 13.04 -34.89
CA ALA A 153 0.83 12.71 -33.59
C ALA A 153 1.14 11.26 -33.17
N ALA A 154 0.99 10.28 -34.08
CA ALA A 154 1.32 8.89 -33.85
C ALA A 154 2.82 8.69 -33.56
N LYS A 155 3.69 9.37 -34.31
CA LYS A 155 5.15 9.31 -34.10
C LYS A 155 5.52 9.87 -32.72
N LEU A 156 4.92 10.96 -32.31
CA LEU A 156 5.14 11.55 -30.98
C LEU A 156 4.66 10.58 -29.88
N MET A 157 3.44 10.06 -30.02
CA MET A 157 2.81 9.17 -29.03
C MET A 157 3.52 7.80 -28.89
N THR A 158 4.11 7.27 -29.95
CA THR A 158 4.81 5.97 -29.94
C THR A 158 6.33 6.09 -29.76
N GLY A 159 6.87 7.32 -29.82
CA GLY A 159 8.28 7.62 -29.63
C GLY A 159 8.60 8.10 -28.22
N GLU A 160 9.07 9.34 -28.11
CA GLU A 160 9.55 9.91 -26.85
C GLU A 160 8.49 9.91 -25.73
N VAL A 161 7.23 10.20 -26.07
CA VAL A 161 6.12 10.23 -25.10
C VAL A 161 5.82 8.84 -24.55
N TYR A 162 6.04 7.78 -25.34
CA TYR A 162 5.91 6.42 -24.85
C TYR A 162 6.96 6.08 -23.78
N GLU A 163 8.21 6.49 -23.98
CA GLU A 163 9.26 6.24 -22.99
C GLU A 163 8.97 6.96 -21.66
N VAL A 164 8.40 8.16 -21.71
CA VAL A 164 7.95 8.89 -20.51
C VAL A 164 6.82 8.16 -19.80
N TYR A 165 5.82 7.68 -20.54
CA TYR A 165 4.72 6.88 -19.98
C TYR A 165 5.22 5.57 -19.37
N LYS A 166 6.16 4.90 -20.03
CA LYS A 166 6.78 3.68 -19.53
C LYS A 166 7.53 3.92 -18.22
N ALA A 167 8.32 5.00 -18.14
CA ALA A 167 9.01 5.38 -16.91
C ALA A 167 8.04 5.63 -15.75
N PHE A 168 6.91 6.29 -16.01
CA PHE A 168 5.83 6.46 -15.03
C PHE A 168 5.29 5.12 -14.54
N THR A 169 4.86 4.23 -15.44
CA THR A 169 4.26 2.94 -15.07
C THR A 169 5.24 2.00 -14.37
N GLU A 170 6.53 2.03 -14.72
CA GLU A 170 7.58 1.28 -14.02
C GLU A 170 7.72 1.74 -12.57
N LYS A 171 7.66 3.04 -12.31
CA LYS A 171 7.75 3.59 -10.95
C LYS A 171 6.52 3.27 -10.10
N LEU A 172 5.32 3.35 -10.67
CA LEU A 172 4.10 2.90 -9.97
C LEU A 172 4.17 1.41 -9.63
N THR A 173 4.70 0.58 -10.52
CA THR A 173 4.88 -0.85 -10.27
C THR A 173 5.84 -1.11 -9.09
N ILE A 174 6.96 -0.39 -9.02
CA ILE A 174 7.92 -0.49 -7.91
C ILE A 174 7.23 -0.13 -6.59
N LEU A 175 6.53 1.00 -6.55
CA LEU A 175 5.79 1.46 -5.36
C LEU A 175 4.74 0.44 -4.90
N ARG A 176 3.99 -0.11 -5.86
CA ARG A 176 2.99 -1.14 -5.56
C ARG A 176 3.63 -2.38 -4.93
N ASP A 177 4.74 -2.85 -5.48
CA ASP A 177 5.45 -4.02 -4.97
C ASP A 177 6.01 -3.77 -3.56
N GLU A 178 6.55 -2.58 -3.28
CA GLU A 178 7.01 -2.18 -1.96
C GLU A 178 5.86 -2.13 -0.94
N PHE A 179 4.73 -1.51 -1.28
CA PHE A 179 3.57 -1.42 -0.41
C PHE A 179 2.91 -2.78 -0.18
N GLN A 180 2.92 -3.67 -1.19
CA GLN A 180 2.46 -5.04 -1.04
C GLN A 180 3.30 -5.82 -0.01
N VAL A 181 4.62 -5.66 -0.03
CA VAL A 181 5.53 -6.28 0.95
C VAL A 181 5.20 -5.80 2.37
N GLU A 182 5.01 -4.50 2.59
CA GLU A 182 4.66 -3.94 3.90
C GLU A 182 3.27 -4.41 4.38
N LEU A 183 2.29 -4.51 3.47
CA LEU A 183 0.98 -5.08 3.75
C LEU A 183 1.07 -6.54 4.22
N ASP A 184 1.85 -7.36 3.51
CA ASP A 184 2.00 -8.78 3.82
C ASP A 184 2.78 -9.00 5.14
N GLN A 185 3.74 -8.13 5.45
CA GLN A 185 4.40 -8.11 6.75
C GLN A 185 3.41 -7.79 7.88
N ALA A 186 2.58 -6.76 7.70
CA ALA A 186 1.57 -6.38 8.69
C ALA A 186 0.55 -7.51 8.93
N LYS A 187 0.07 -8.17 7.86
CA LYS A 187 -0.81 -9.35 7.95
C LYS A 187 -0.13 -10.52 8.67
N THR A 188 1.11 -10.81 8.34
CA THR A 188 1.89 -11.88 8.95
C THR A 188 2.07 -11.65 10.44
N MET A 189 2.43 -10.42 10.85
CA MET A 189 2.58 -10.07 12.26
C MET A 189 1.26 -10.18 13.04
N ALA A 190 0.15 -9.74 12.47
CA ALA A 190 -1.17 -9.90 13.08
C ALA A 190 -1.53 -11.38 13.27
N ASN A 191 -1.28 -12.22 12.26
CA ASN A 191 -1.54 -13.67 12.33
C ASN A 191 -0.67 -14.36 13.37
N VAL A 192 0.64 -14.08 13.43
CA VAL A 192 1.56 -14.64 14.43
C VAL A 192 1.09 -14.28 15.85
N CYS A 193 0.73 -13.02 16.09
CA CYS A 193 0.22 -12.61 17.40
C CYS A 193 -1.11 -13.28 17.76
N THR A 194 -1.99 -13.52 16.79
CA THR A 194 -3.24 -14.26 16.98
C THR A 194 -2.96 -15.72 17.41
N ILE A 195 -1.99 -16.38 16.76
CA ILE A 195 -1.57 -17.74 17.14
C ILE A 195 -0.99 -17.76 18.56
N ILE A 196 -0.16 -16.76 18.92
CA ILE A 196 0.40 -16.65 20.28
C ILE A 196 -0.72 -16.53 21.32
N ILE A 197 -1.73 -15.69 21.10
CA ILE A 197 -2.87 -15.54 22.00
C ILE A 197 -3.61 -16.88 22.14
N PHE A 198 -3.85 -17.58 21.03
CA PHE A 198 -4.51 -18.88 21.06
C PHE A 198 -3.74 -19.89 21.90
N VAL A 199 -2.41 -19.99 21.71
CA VAL A 199 -1.54 -20.88 22.49
C VAL A 199 -1.57 -20.51 23.97
N VAL A 200 -1.56 -19.21 24.30
CA VAL A 200 -1.66 -18.73 25.70
C VAL A 200 -2.98 -19.15 26.34
N ILE A 201 -4.10 -19.01 25.63
CA ILE A 201 -5.42 -19.42 26.13
C ILE A 201 -5.45 -20.93 26.40
N VAL A 202 -4.95 -21.74 25.46
CA VAL A 202 -4.91 -23.22 25.62
C VAL A 202 -3.99 -23.64 26.75
N ALA A 203 -2.88 -22.94 26.97
CA ALA A 203 -1.94 -23.23 28.05
C ALA A 203 -2.45 -22.82 29.46
N ALA A 204 -3.40 -21.87 29.50
CA ALA A 204 -4.01 -21.37 30.75
C ALA A 204 -5.25 -22.18 31.20
N GLY A 205 -5.89 -22.95 30.30
CA GLY A 205 -7.08 -23.79 30.59
C GLY A 205 -6.73 -25.21 30.89
#